data_6122ba26b485ef3ee37be2a0a283810a
#
_entry.id   6122ba26b485ef3ee37be2a0a283810a
#
_cell.length_a   1.000
_cell.length_b   1.000
_cell.length_c   1.000
_cell.angle_alpha   90.00
_cell.angle_beta   90.00
_cell.angle_gamma   90.00
#
_symmetry.space_group_name_H-M   'P 1'
#
loop_
_entity.id
_entity.type
_entity.pdbx_description
1 polymer ?
#
loop_
_entity_poly.entity_id
_entity_poly.type
_entity_poly.pdbx_seq_one_letter_code
_entity_poly.pdbx_strand_id
1 'polypeptide(L)'
;IIPGLRSYPYDPFNLFVHSDTEFNKFKKDAQKEVNYLVKEFECKKSAAAYARATTSRTGVLDTAKLHTYKFNEDLFKKVSVVPDGKNHGLIFILDWSGSMSNVMMDTIKQLFNLVWFCKKVNIPFEVYAFTNSYPNPNRFDIVQEDLKMHMDGNFALLNLLTSKTRAKDMNDQ
;
A
#
# COMPACT_ATOMS: atom_id res chain seq x y z
N ILE A 1 -5.38 -12.46 -10.27
CA ILE A 1 -6.06 -11.76 -11.38
C ILE A 1 -6.97 -12.80 -12.01
N ILE A 2 -8.27 -12.62 -11.95
CA ILE A 2 -9.22 -13.42 -12.72
C ILE A 2 -9.24 -12.79 -14.12
N PRO A 3 -8.47 -13.32 -15.08
CA PRO A 3 -8.48 -12.77 -16.42
C PRO A 3 -9.82 -13.16 -17.02
N GLY A 4 -10.62 -12.19 -17.40
CA GLY A 4 -11.70 -12.47 -18.30
C GLY A 4 -13.12 -12.17 -17.86
N LEU A 5 -13.39 -11.66 -16.66
CA LEU A 5 -14.76 -11.20 -16.33
C LEU A 5 -15.26 -10.10 -17.27
N ARG A 6 -14.36 -9.26 -17.80
CA ARG A 6 -14.69 -8.23 -18.81
C ARG A 6 -14.32 -8.61 -20.25
N SER A 7 -13.69 -9.76 -20.49
CA SER A 7 -13.33 -10.21 -21.84
C SER A 7 -14.46 -10.91 -22.60
N TYR A 8 -15.65 -11.00 -22.00
CA TYR A 8 -16.84 -11.40 -22.74
C TYR A 8 -17.25 -10.25 -23.66
N PRO A 9 -17.19 -10.39 -24.98
CA PRO A 9 -17.50 -9.34 -25.94
C PRO A 9 -18.98 -8.93 -25.94
N TYR A 10 -19.78 -9.51 -25.08
CA TYR A 10 -21.22 -9.30 -25.04
C TYR A 10 -21.69 -9.23 -23.58
N ASP A 11 -21.93 -8.00 -23.10
CA ASP A 11 -22.65 -7.73 -21.84
C ASP A 11 -24.08 -7.23 -22.20
N PRO A 12 -25.05 -8.15 -22.43
CA PRO A 12 -26.39 -7.78 -22.85
C PRO A 12 -27.19 -7.05 -21.75
N PHE A 13 -26.69 -7.07 -20.52
CA PHE A 13 -27.41 -6.52 -19.38
C PHE A 13 -26.75 -5.28 -18.77
N ASN A 14 -25.65 -4.77 -19.37
CA ASN A 14 -24.89 -3.64 -18.83
C ASN A 14 -24.57 -3.79 -17.31
N LEU A 15 -24.28 -5.02 -16.88
CA LEU A 15 -24.05 -5.35 -15.47
C LEU A 15 -22.95 -4.51 -14.82
N PHE A 16 -21.94 -4.16 -15.61
CA PHE A 16 -20.80 -3.40 -15.11
C PHE A 16 -20.98 -1.87 -15.18
N VAL A 17 -21.92 -1.37 -15.96
CA VAL A 17 -22.10 0.10 -16.14
C VAL A 17 -22.50 0.78 -14.83
N HIS A 18 -23.38 0.17 -14.07
CA HIS A 18 -23.79 0.71 -12.77
C HIS A 18 -22.60 0.70 -11.78
N SER A 19 -21.92 -0.43 -11.67
CA SER A 19 -20.76 -0.58 -10.80
C SER A 19 -19.63 0.39 -11.17
N ASP A 20 -19.37 0.57 -12.48
CA ASP A 20 -18.38 1.53 -12.97
C ASP A 20 -18.74 2.98 -12.62
N THR A 21 -20.03 3.31 -12.73
CA THR A 21 -20.50 4.66 -12.40
C THR A 21 -20.34 4.95 -10.91
N GLU A 22 -20.72 4.02 -10.05
CA GLU A 22 -20.54 4.12 -8.61
C GLU A 22 -19.07 4.18 -8.20
N PHE A 23 -18.25 3.31 -8.80
CA PHE A 23 -16.81 3.30 -8.55
C PHE A 23 -16.14 4.61 -8.95
N ASN A 24 -16.47 5.15 -10.13
CA ASN A 24 -15.92 6.42 -10.59
C ASN A 24 -16.34 7.59 -9.70
N LYS A 25 -17.58 7.61 -9.21
CA LYS A 25 -18.05 8.58 -8.24
C LYS A 25 -17.27 8.46 -6.93
N PHE A 26 -17.19 7.26 -6.37
CA PHE A 26 -16.42 6.99 -5.15
C PHE A 26 -14.95 7.41 -5.31
N LYS A 27 -14.31 7.02 -6.42
CA LYS A 27 -12.92 7.38 -6.70
C LYS A 27 -12.69 8.89 -6.73
N LYS A 28 -13.65 9.66 -7.27
CA LYS A 28 -13.58 11.12 -7.31
C LYS A 28 -13.70 11.73 -5.91
N ASP A 29 -14.62 11.22 -5.11
CA ASP A 29 -14.86 11.70 -3.74
C ASP A 29 -13.68 11.36 -2.82
N ALA A 30 -13.15 10.15 -2.93
CA ALA A 30 -12.01 9.67 -2.15
C ALA A 30 -10.69 10.42 -2.42
N GLN A 31 -10.54 11.07 -3.58
CA GLN A 31 -9.29 11.76 -3.95
C GLN A 31 -8.87 12.83 -2.93
N LYS A 32 -9.82 13.54 -2.31
CA LYS A 32 -9.53 14.57 -1.32
C LYS A 32 -8.92 13.96 -0.06
N GLU A 33 -9.52 12.87 0.43
CA GLU A 33 -9.05 12.16 1.63
C GLU A 33 -7.68 11.54 1.40
N VAL A 34 -7.51 10.87 0.26
CA VAL A 34 -6.23 10.27 -0.12
C VAL A 34 -5.14 11.34 -0.24
N ASN A 35 -5.43 12.49 -0.85
CA ASN A 35 -4.46 13.59 -0.95
C ASN A 35 -4.08 14.16 0.42
N TYR A 36 -5.04 14.25 1.33
CA TYR A 36 -4.77 14.68 2.70
C TYR A 36 -3.85 13.68 3.42
N LEU A 37 -4.14 12.39 3.33
CA LEU A 37 -3.30 11.33 3.91
C LEU A 37 -1.87 11.37 3.35
N VAL A 38 -1.73 11.56 2.04
CA VAL A 38 -0.40 11.68 1.39
C VAL A 38 0.36 12.87 1.96
N LYS A 39 -0.29 14.04 2.07
CA LYS A 39 0.34 15.25 2.62
C LYS A 39 0.81 15.03 4.06
N GLU A 40 -0.05 14.49 4.91
CA GLU A 40 0.28 14.17 6.31
C GLU A 40 1.45 13.19 6.41
N PHE A 41 1.43 12.15 5.58
CA PHE A 41 2.51 11.16 5.55
C PHE A 41 3.85 11.78 5.14
N GLU A 42 3.87 12.56 4.05
CA GLU A 42 5.10 13.21 3.56
C GLU A 42 5.64 14.22 4.58
N CYS A 43 4.77 14.97 5.26
CA CYS A 43 5.17 15.86 6.34
C CYS A 43 5.82 15.08 7.49
N LYS A 44 5.21 13.99 7.94
CA LYS A 44 5.75 13.15 9.02
C LYS A 44 7.05 12.46 8.61
N LYS A 45 7.13 11.97 7.37
CA LYS A 45 8.32 11.35 6.80
C LYS A 45 9.48 12.34 6.76
N SER A 46 9.24 13.57 6.29
CA SER A 46 10.24 14.63 6.23
C SER A 46 10.70 15.05 7.62
N ALA A 47 9.77 15.20 8.57
CA ALA A 47 10.11 15.53 9.97
C ALA A 47 10.95 14.42 10.62
N ALA A 48 10.59 13.14 10.40
CA ALA A 48 11.35 12.01 10.92
C ALA A 48 12.73 11.87 10.26
N ALA A 49 12.85 12.19 8.98
CA ALA A 49 14.13 12.22 8.28
C ALA A 49 15.03 13.34 8.84
N TYR A 50 14.45 14.54 9.04
CA TYR A 50 15.17 15.66 9.64
C TYR A 50 15.63 15.37 11.07
N ALA A 51 14.79 14.74 11.88
CA ALA A 51 15.14 14.34 13.26
C ALA A 51 16.29 13.31 13.30
N ARG A 52 16.46 12.51 12.25
CA ARG A 52 17.56 11.55 12.11
C ARG A 52 18.77 12.10 11.37
N ALA A 53 18.68 13.34 10.88
CA ALA A 53 19.79 13.96 10.19
C ALA A 53 20.96 14.15 11.16
N THR A 54 22.13 13.66 10.79
CA THR A 54 23.36 13.85 11.54
C THR A 54 24.17 14.95 10.86
N THR A 55 24.69 15.85 11.70
CA THR A 55 25.61 16.89 11.22
C THR A 55 27.03 16.32 11.25
N SER A 56 27.63 16.14 10.09
CA SER A 56 29.03 15.74 9.98
C SER A 56 29.92 16.94 9.61
N ARG A 57 31.12 16.96 10.14
CA ARG A 57 32.12 17.94 9.72
C ARG A 57 32.67 17.51 8.37
N THR A 58 32.67 18.44 7.43
CA THR A 58 33.39 18.25 6.16
C THR A 58 34.84 18.64 6.40
N GLY A 59 35.78 18.03 5.72
CA GLY A 59 37.19 18.47 5.78
C GLY A 59 37.46 19.84 5.15
N VAL A 60 36.41 20.57 4.75
CA VAL A 60 36.49 21.88 4.09
C VAL A 60 36.35 22.99 5.11
N LEU A 61 37.32 23.91 5.15
CA LEU A 61 37.29 25.08 6.02
C LEU A 61 36.12 26.02 5.66
N ASP A 62 35.46 26.55 6.67
CA ASP A 62 34.46 27.61 6.53
C ASP A 62 35.17 28.97 6.55
N THR A 63 35.39 29.53 5.38
CA THR A 63 36.11 30.80 5.23
C THR A 63 35.46 31.97 6.01
N ALA A 64 34.13 31.91 6.21
CA ALA A 64 33.42 32.92 6.97
C ALA A 64 33.75 32.86 8.48
N LYS A 65 34.18 31.68 8.99
CA LYS A 65 34.54 31.48 10.40
C LYS A 65 36.03 31.54 10.68
N LEU A 66 36.86 31.63 9.64
CA LEU A 66 38.32 31.66 9.79
C LEU A 66 38.82 32.79 10.72
N HIS A 67 38.14 33.91 10.77
CA HIS A 67 38.53 35.02 11.66
C HIS A 67 38.36 34.68 13.15
N THR A 68 37.59 33.62 13.48
CA THR A 68 37.35 33.20 14.88
C THR A 68 38.31 32.08 15.33
N TYR A 69 39.34 31.75 14.54
CA TYR A 69 40.23 30.60 14.78
C TYR A 69 40.87 30.55 16.18
N LYS A 70 41.04 31.74 16.81
CA LYS A 70 41.62 31.82 18.17
C LYS A 70 40.67 31.40 19.28
N PHE A 71 39.36 31.39 19.02
CA PHE A 71 38.31 31.19 20.03
C PHE A 71 37.33 30.09 19.67
N ASN A 72 37.36 29.57 18.44
CA ASN A 72 36.42 28.60 17.95
C ASN A 72 37.15 27.44 17.29
N GLU A 73 37.00 26.24 17.84
CA GLU A 73 37.59 25.03 17.29
C GLU A 73 36.80 24.45 16.11
N ASP A 74 35.55 24.94 15.88
CA ASP A 74 34.65 24.46 14.87
C ASP A 74 34.72 25.26 13.57
N LEU A 75 35.87 25.20 12.91
CA LEU A 75 36.20 25.97 11.71
C LEU A 75 35.78 25.25 10.39
N PHE A 76 35.25 24.05 10.46
CA PHE A 76 34.88 23.28 9.28
C PHE A 76 33.41 23.46 8.93
N LYS A 77 33.11 23.48 7.64
CA LYS A 77 31.74 23.44 7.15
C LYS A 77 31.06 22.18 7.63
N LYS A 78 29.81 22.31 8.08
CA LYS A 78 28.97 21.20 8.48
C LYS A 78 28.04 20.86 7.34
N VAL A 79 27.89 19.57 7.06
CA VAL A 79 26.88 19.03 6.12
C VAL A 79 25.92 18.15 6.89
N SER A 80 24.64 18.44 6.77
CA SER A 80 23.59 17.57 7.29
C SER A 80 23.38 16.41 6.31
N VAL A 81 23.69 15.21 6.73
CA VAL A 81 23.41 13.99 5.99
C VAL A 81 22.09 13.44 6.49
N VAL A 82 21.09 13.43 5.62
CA VAL A 82 19.80 12.80 5.88
C VAL A 82 19.89 11.35 5.39
N PRO A 83 19.81 10.37 6.30
CA PRO A 83 19.84 8.97 5.87
C PRO A 83 18.60 8.64 5.05
N ASP A 84 18.80 7.91 3.96
CA ASP A 84 17.70 7.42 3.13
C ASP A 84 16.78 6.52 3.97
N GLY A 85 15.50 6.88 4.00
CA GLY A 85 14.49 6.06 4.63
C GLY A 85 14.21 4.81 3.80
N LYS A 86 14.27 3.63 4.43
CA LYS A 86 13.82 2.40 3.77
C LYS A 86 12.30 2.37 3.74
N ASN A 87 11.72 2.17 2.57
CA ASN A 87 10.29 1.93 2.44
C ASN A 87 9.99 0.48 2.86
N HIS A 88 9.05 0.33 3.78
CA HIS A 88 8.48 -0.97 4.12
C HIS A 88 7.33 -1.27 3.18
N GLY A 89 7.21 -2.52 2.73
CA GLY A 89 6.05 -2.99 1.99
C GLY A 89 4.84 -3.19 2.91
N LEU A 90 3.64 -3.10 2.35
CA LEU A 90 2.39 -3.35 3.06
C LEU A 90 1.68 -4.56 2.44
N ILE A 91 1.13 -5.40 3.30
CA ILE A 91 0.27 -6.51 2.89
C ILE A 91 -1.11 -6.25 3.49
N PHE A 92 -2.12 -6.19 2.63
CA PHE A 92 -3.52 -6.08 3.03
C PHE A 92 -4.17 -7.44 2.89
N ILE A 93 -4.85 -7.87 3.94
CA ILE A 93 -5.57 -9.15 3.97
C ILE A 93 -7.04 -8.85 4.18
N LEU A 94 -7.87 -9.19 3.20
CA LEU A 94 -9.31 -8.99 3.22
C LEU A 94 -10.01 -10.31 3.57
N ASP A 95 -10.86 -10.26 4.57
CA ASP A 95 -11.75 -11.36 4.90
C ASP A 95 -12.94 -11.36 3.91
N TRP A 96 -12.97 -12.37 3.03
CA TRP A 96 -14.04 -12.56 2.06
C TRP A 96 -14.97 -13.70 2.50
N SER A 97 -15.46 -13.61 3.74
CA SER A 97 -16.41 -14.58 4.30
C SER A 97 -17.85 -14.09 4.18
N GLY A 98 -18.80 -15.03 4.20
CA GLY A 98 -20.22 -14.68 4.11
C GLY A 98 -20.74 -13.81 5.26
N SER A 99 -20.13 -13.88 6.44
CA SER A 99 -20.45 -13.02 7.60
C SER A 99 -20.13 -11.55 7.36
N MET A 100 -19.20 -11.25 6.44
CA MET A 100 -18.78 -9.88 6.11
C MET A 100 -19.68 -9.20 5.08
N SER A 101 -20.70 -9.89 4.54
CA SER A 101 -21.54 -9.39 3.44
C SER A 101 -22.10 -7.98 3.65
N ASN A 102 -22.50 -7.66 4.88
CA ASN A 102 -23.11 -6.36 5.22
C ASN A 102 -22.11 -5.19 5.24
N VAL A 103 -20.84 -5.46 5.50
CA VAL A 103 -19.78 -4.44 5.62
C VAL A 103 -18.73 -4.52 4.50
N MET A 104 -18.88 -5.50 3.62
CA MET A 104 -17.91 -5.78 2.55
C MET A 104 -17.67 -4.56 1.67
N MET A 105 -18.74 -3.88 1.26
CA MET A 105 -18.63 -2.72 0.37
C MET A 105 -17.84 -1.56 1.00
N ASP A 106 -18.05 -1.31 2.29
CA ASP A 106 -17.34 -0.26 3.01
C ASP A 106 -15.88 -0.65 3.24
N THR A 107 -15.63 -1.93 3.51
CA THR A 107 -14.26 -2.47 3.64
C THR A 107 -13.49 -2.35 2.32
N ILE A 108 -14.12 -2.66 1.18
CA ILE A 108 -13.53 -2.48 -0.14
C ILE A 108 -13.22 -1.01 -0.42
N LYS A 109 -14.12 -0.09 -0.08
CA LYS A 109 -13.87 1.35 -0.23
C LYS A 109 -12.65 1.81 0.57
N GLN A 110 -12.54 1.38 1.82
CA GLN A 110 -11.37 1.68 2.66
C GLN A 110 -10.08 1.08 2.09
N LEU A 111 -10.15 -0.15 1.60
CA LEU A 111 -9.02 -0.80 0.95
C LEU A 111 -8.53 0.00 -0.26
N PHE A 112 -9.43 0.46 -1.13
CA PHE A 112 -9.05 1.29 -2.28
C PHE A 112 -8.42 2.63 -1.86
N ASN A 113 -8.92 3.26 -0.80
CA ASN A 113 -8.30 4.48 -0.26
C ASN A 113 -6.84 4.23 0.14
N LEU A 114 -6.56 3.13 0.83
CA LEU A 114 -5.22 2.73 1.22
C LEU A 114 -4.34 2.34 0.03
N VAL A 115 -4.89 1.64 -0.95
CA VAL A 115 -4.19 1.26 -2.19
C VAL A 115 -3.79 2.51 -3.00
N TRP A 116 -4.69 3.47 -3.17
CA TRP A 116 -4.38 4.73 -3.85
C TRP A 116 -3.36 5.57 -3.08
N PHE A 117 -3.44 5.58 -1.75
CA PHE A 117 -2.43 6.19 -0.90
C PHE A 117 -1.06 5.55 -1.13
N CYS A 118 -0.95 4.22 -1.03
CA CYS A 118 0.31 3.49 -1.24
C CYS A 118 0.90 3.76 -2.63
N LYS A 119 0.06 3.79 -3.68
CA LYS A 119 0.52 4.13 -5.03
C LYS A 119 1.08 5.55 -5.13
N LYS A 120 0.44 6.53 -4.49
CA LYS A 120 0.92 7.93 -4.51
C LYS A 120 2.22 8.13 -3.77
N VAL A 121 2.43 7.39 -2.68
CA VAL A 121 3.64 7.49 -1.85
C VAL A 121 4.74 6.52 -2.29
N ASN A 122 4.50 5.72 -3.34
CA ASN A 122 5.42 4.70 -3.84
C ASN A 122 5.80 3.65 -2.79
N ILE A 123 4.85 3.25 -1.95
CA ILE A 123 5.02 2.13 -1.03
C ILE A 123 4.60 0.86 -1.77
N PRO A 124 5.48 -0.17 -1.86
CA PRO A 124 5.10 -1.45 -2.42
C PRO A 124 4.02 -2.11 -1.56
N PHE A 125 3.00 -2.67 -2.22
CA PHE A 125 1.90 -3.33 -1.53
C PHE A 125 1.39 -4.55 -2.30
N GLU A 126 0.78 -5.45 -1.55
CA GLU A 126 0.03 -6.58 -2.07
C GLU A 126 -1.30 -6.71 -1.32
N VAL A 127 -2.34 -7.11 -2.03
CA VAL A 127 -3.69 -7.29 -1.49
C VAL A 127 -4.10 -8.72 -1.71
N TYR A 128 -4.44 -9.39 -0.62
CA TYR A 128 -4.96 -10.75 -0.62
C TYR A 128 -6.36 -10.78 -0.03
N ALA A 129 -7.21 -11.64 -0.56
CA ALA A 129 -8.47 -12.01 0.08
C ALA A 129 -8.43 -13.50 0.44
N PHE A 130 -8.96 -13.85 1.59
CA PHE A 130 -9.14 -15.24 1.96
C PHE A 130 -10.64 -15.58 2.04
N THR A 131 -10.97 -16.79 1.65
CA THR A 131 -12.34 -17.31 1.69
C THR A 131 -12.35 -18.82 1.90
N ASN A 132 -13.41 -19.30 2.55
CA ASN A 132 -13.67 -20.73 2.70
C ASN A 132 -14.71 -21.24 1.68
N SER A 133 -15.29 -20.32 0.88
CA SER A 133 -16.40 -20.64 -0.02
C SER A 133 -15.97 -21.00 -1.43
N TYR A 134 -14.68 -20.96 -1.73
CA TYR A 134 -14.19 -21.27 -3.07
C TYR A 134 -13.89 -22.77 -3.17
N PRO A 135 -14.52 -23.50 -4.12
CA PRO A 135 -14.19 -24.90 -4.32
C PRO A 135 -12.73 -24.99 -4.77
N ASN A 136 -11.89 -25.58 -3.93
CA ASN A 136 -10.51 -25.85 -4.29
C ASN A 136 -10.46 -27.17 -5.07
N PRO A 137 -10.16 -27.17 -6.39
CA PRO A 137 -10.08 -28.39 -7.18
C PRO A 137 -8.93 -29.31 -6.73
N ASN A 138 -7.97 -28.76 -5.97
CA ASN A 138 -6.84 -29.51 -5.43
C ASN A 138 -7.05 -29.83 -3.94
N ARG A 139 -8.27 -30.15 -3.56
CA ARG A 139 -8.56 -30.58 -2.19
C ARG A 139 -7.78 -31.84 -1.88
N PHE A 140 -6.71 -31.67 -1.11
CA PHE A 140 -6.03 -32.81 -0.50
C PHE A 140 -6.78 -33.19 0.76
N ASP A 141 -7.05 -34.47 0.95
CA ASP A 141 -7.50 -35.00 2.24
C ASP A 141 -6.35 -34.80 3.22
N ILE A 142 -6.44 -33.74 3.98
CA ILE A 142 -5.41 -33.40 4.98
C ILE A 142 -5.67 -34.31 6.17
N VAL A 143 -4.76 -35.24 6.41
CA VAL A 143 -4.76 -36.04 7.62
C VAL A 143 -4.40 -35.11 8.78
N GLN A 144 -5.32 -34.96 9.72
CA GLN A 144 -5.08 -34.18 10.93
C GLN A 144 -4.01 -34.86 11.77
N GLU A 145 -2.88 -34.20 11.94
CA GLU A 145 -1.83 -34.65 12.85
C GLU A 145 -1.93 -33.86 14.16
N ASP A 146 -1.75 -34.56 15.29
CA ASP A 146 -1.75 -33.93 16.60
C ASP A 146 -0.72 -32.81 16.67
N LEU A 147 -1.12 -31.68 17.27
CA LEU A 147 -0.32 -30.45 17.46
C LEU A 147 0.03 -29.67 16.18
N LYS A 148 -0.49 -30.06 15.04
CA LYS A 148 -0.35 -29.25 13.80
C LYS A 148 -1.61 -28.43 13.56
N MET A 149 -1.40 -27.19 13.11
CA MET A 149 -2.50 -26.31 12.69
C MET A 149 -3.15 -26.89 11.44
N HIS A 150 -4.45 -27.17 11.52
CA HIS A 150 -5.23 -27.66 10.40
C HIS A 150 -5.92 -26.50 9.70
N MET A 151 -5.77 -26.42 8.40
CA MET A 151 -6.52 -25.48 7.57
C MET A 151 -7.65 -26.22 6.86
N ASP A 152 -8.83 -25.60 6.81
CA ASP A 152 -9.96 -26.14 6.04
C ASP A 152 -9.53 -26.36 4.57
N GLY A 153 -9.84 -27.53 4.03
CA GLY A 153 -9.53 -27.88 2.64
C GLY A 153 -10.21 -26.96 1.59
N ASN A 154 -11.19 -26.16 2.01
CA ASN A 154 -11.83 -25.14 1.17
C ASN A 154 -11.19 -23.75 1.30
N PHE A 155 -10.16 -23.60 2.12
CA PHE A 155 -9.47 -22.32 2.25
C PHE A 155 -8.79 -21.94 0.94
N ALA A 156 -9.07 -20.74 0.46
CA ALA A 156 -8.42 -20.15 -0.71
C ALA A 156 -7.88 -18.76 -0.36
N LEU A 157 -6.65 -18.50 -0.79
CA LEU A 157 -6.02 -17.19 -0.71
C LEU A 157 -5.90 -16.62 -2.13
N LEU A 158 -6.61 -15.53 -2.39
CA LEU A 158 -6.68 -14.89 -3.69
C LEU A 158 -5.83 -13.62 -3.67
N ASN A 159 -4.86 -13.51 -4.58
CA ASN A 159 -4.15 -12.25 -4.80
C ASN A 159 -5.02 -11.36 -5.70
N LEU A 160 -5.52 -10.26 -5.14
CA LEU A 160 -6.39 -9.32 -5.85
C LEU A 160 -5.60 -8.24 -6.57
N LEU A 161 -4.69 -7.57 -5.86
CA LEU A 161 -3.95 -6.40 -6.36
C LEU A 161 -2.50 -6.43 -5.90
N THR A 162 -1.62 -5.88 -6.73
CA THR A 162 -0.23 -5.63 -6.37
C THR A 162 0.18 -4.21 -6.75
N SER A 163 1.27 -3.72 -6.17
CA SER A 163 1.84 -2.42 -6.57
C SER A 163 2.22 -2.37 -8.05
N LYS A 164 2.46 -3.53 -8.67
CA LYS A 164 2.81 -3.69 -10.09
C LYS A 164 1.58 -3.72 -11.04
N THR A 165 0.37 -3.81 -10.48
CA THR A 165 -0.87 -3.83 -11.28
C THR A 165 -1.04 -2.50 -12.01
N ARG A 166 -1.27 -2.55 -13.32
CA ARG A 166 -1.49 -1.37 -14.14
C ARG A 166 -2.78 -0.66 -13.72
N ALA A 167 -2.82 0.67 -13.88
CA ALA A 167 -3.97 1.48 -13.47
C ALA A 167 -5.29 1.05 -14.13
N LYS A 168 -5.23 0.60 -15.40
CA LYS A 168 -6.39 0.07 -16.11
C LYS A 168 -6.90 -1.20 -15.45
N ASP A 169 -6.03 -2.18 -15.24
CA ASP A 169 -6.39 -3.48 -14.65
C ASP A 169 -6.93 -3.33 -13.22
N MET A 170 -6.45 -2.32 -12.49
CA MET A 170 -6.94 -2.02 -11.14
C MET A 170 -8.36 -1.41 -11.13
N ASN A 171 -8.74 -0.68 -12.17
CA ASN A 171 -10.10 -0.16 -12.29
C ASN A 171 -11.08 -1.23 -12.79
N ASP A 172 -10.58 -2.29 -13.42
CA ASP A 172 -11.38 -3.37 -14.00
C ASP A 172 -11.61 -4.54 -13.02
N GLN A 173 -10.99 -4.50 -11.84
CA GLN A 173 -11.17 -5.47 -10.76
C GLN A 173 -12.23 -5.04 -9.76
#